data_9bc79ea509755bf6ceb4a26f7b7df155
#
_entry.id   9bc79ea509755bf6ceb4a26f7b7df155
#
_cell.length_a   1.000
_cell.length_b   1.000
_cell.length_c   1.000
_cell.angle_alpha   90.00
_cell.angle_beta   90.00
_cell.angle_gamma   90.00
#
_symmetry.space_group_name_H-M   'P 1'
#
loop_
_entity.id
_entity.type
_entity.pdbx_description
1 polymer ?
#
loop_
_entity_poly.entity_id
_entity_poly.type
_entity_poly.pdbx_seq_one_letter_code
_entity_poly.pdbx_strand_id
1 'polypeptide(L)'
;MKNFIIRLFTAIAIVAVQVLCTYLSPYSFAGLFLLLTALAVNEFLKILSHGGQVQVSRPLMIVGSCYLFFAFWLNSLAELSMLVLFVPYLLFLLFCYIRELFSNNSNPVFNLGAMVLSQTYVVLPLSLVNMLAFGHYDCFSASAPFYAIPLTLYVFIWLNDTGA
;
A
#
# COMPACT_ATOMS: atom_id res chain seq x y z
N MET A 1 5.10 12.45 -31.31
CA MET A 1 3.84 11.71 -31.42
C MET A 1 3.96 10.26 -30.92
N LYS A 2 4.96 9.46 -31.30
CA LYS A 2 5.11 8.05 -30.82
C LYS A 2 5.12 7.92 -29.28
N ASN A 3 5.85 8.78 -28.56
CA ASN A 3 5.93 8.74 -27.10
C ASN A 3 4.59 9.08 -26.40
N PHE A 4 3.76 9.92 -27.01
CA PHE A 4 2.44 10.24 -26.47
C PHE A 4 1.48 9.04 -26.61
N ILE A 5 1.48 8.39 -27.77
CA ILE A 5 0.64 7.21 -28.04
C ILE A 5 1.02 6.06 -27.08
N ILE A 6 2.30 5.80 -26.87
CA ILE A 6 2.78 4.78 -25.95
C ILE A 6 2.31 5.08 -24.51
N ARG A 7 2.47 6.32 -24.05
CA ARG A 7 2.00 6.75 -22.72
C ARG A 7 0.49 6.60 -22.55
N LEU A 8 -0.28 6.95 -23.59
CA LEU A 8 -1.73 6.81 -23.57
C LEU A 8 -2.14 5.33 -23.47
N PHE A 9 -1.52 4.44 -24.28
CA PHE A 9 -1.79 3.01 -24.21
C PHE A 9 -1.42 2.39 -22.86
N THR A 10 -0.28 2.75 -22.28
CA THR A 10 0.12 2.27 -20.97
C THR A 10 -0.83 2.76 -19.86
N ALA A 11 -1.28 4.02 -19.91
CA ALA A 11 -2.25 4.54 -18.95
C ALA A 11 -3.59 3.79 -19.04
N ILE A 12 -4.12 3.61 -20.25
CA ILE A 12 -5.36 2.85 -20.47
C ILE A 12 -5.21 1.41 -19.98
N ALA A 13 -4.08 0.76 -20.25
CA ALA A 13 -3.83 -0.61 -19.80
C ALA A 13 -3.81 -0.72 -18.28
N ILE A 14 -3.14 0.21 -17.59
CA ILE A 14 -3.07 0.26 -16.11
C ILE A 14 -4.47 0.44 -15.53
N VAL A 15 -5.25 1.40 -16.05
CA VAL A 15 -6.63 1.65 -15.63
C VAL A 15 -7.50 0.43 -15.85
N ALA A 16 -7.40 -0.21 -17.01
CA ALA A 16 -8.17 -1.42 -17.32
C ALA A 16 -7.84 -2.58 -16.37
N VAL A 17 -6.56 -2.83 -16.08
CA VAL A 17 -6.14 -3.84 -15.12
C VAL A 17 -6.66 -3.53 -13.71
N GLN A 18 -6.56 -2.27 -13.28
CA GLN A 18 -7.02 -1.85 -11.97
C GLN A 18 -8.54 -2.02 -11.80
N VAL A 19 -9.33 -1.61 -12.79
CA VAL A 19 -10.78 -1.78 -12.79
C VAL A 19 -11.16 -3.27 -12.83
N LEU A 20 -10.56 -4.04 -13.73
CA LEU A 20 -10.82 -5.47 -13.87
C LEU A 20 -10.50 -6.23 -12.58
N CYS A 21 -9.33 -6.04 -11.99
CA CYS A 21 -8.95 -6.72 -10.76
C CYS A 21 -9.86 -6.35 -9.58
N THR A 22 -10.33 -5.09 -9.53
CA THR A 22 -11.27 -4.65 -8.50
C THR A 22 -12.66 -5.24 -8.70
N TYR A 23 -13.12 -5.38 -9.95
CA TYR A 23 -14.45 -5.88 -10.27
C TYR A 23 -14.58 -7.39 -10.13
N LEU A 24 -13.54 -8.15 -10.52
CA LEU A 24 -13.61 -9.61 -10.66
C LEU A 24 -13.75 -10.33 -9.31
N SER A 25 -12.93 -10.00 -8.31
CA SER A 25 -12.88 -10.74 -7.06
C SER A 25 -12.14 -9.99 -5.95
N PRO A 26 -12.52 -10.19 -4.66
CA PRO A 26 -11.75 -9.71 -3.52
C PRO A 26 -10.29 -10.17 -3.51
N TYR A 27 -10.02 -11.37 -4.02
CA TYR A 27 -8.66 -11.93 -4.09
C TYR A 27 -7.81 -11.27 -5.17
N SER A 28 -8.39 -10.98 -6.35
CA SER A 28 -7.68 -10.27 -7.43
C SER A 28 -7.39 -8.81 -7.04
N PHE A 29 -8.32 -8.17 -6.34
CA PHE A 29 -8.12 -6.87 -5.72
C PHE A 29 -6.94 -6.90 -4.74
N ALA A 30 -6.96 -7.83 -3.77
CA ALA A 30 -5.89 -7.96 -2.80
C ALA A 30 -4.53 -8.24 -3.45
N GLY A 31 -4.47 -9.13 -4.45
CA GLY A 31 -3.25 -9.44 -5.19
C GLY A 31 -2.66 -8.22 -5.91
N LEU A 32 -3.52 -7.43 -6.58
CA LEU A 32 -3.10 -6.20 -7.26
C LEU A 32 -2.53 -5.18 -6.26
N PHE A 33 -3.28 -4.88 -5.19
CA PHE A 33 -2.85 -3.88 -4.21
C PHE A 33 -1.64 -4.31 -3.38
N LEU A 34 -1.49 -5.60 -3.11
CA LEU A 34 -0.29 -6.15 -2.49
C LEU A 34 0.94 -5.94 -3.37
N LEU A 35 0.81 -6.20 -4.68
CA LEU A 35 1.86 -5.93 -5.65
C LEU A 35 2.20 -4.43 -5.70
N LEU A 36 1.17 -3.57 -5.77
CA LEU A 36 1.36 -2.12 -5.76
C LEU A 36 2.04 -1.64 -4.49
N THR A 37 1.68 -2.17 -3.32
CA THR A 37 2.31 -1.86 -2.04
C THR A 37 3.80 -2.22 -2.05
N ALA A 38 4.14 -3.43 -2.52
CA ALA A 38 5.53 -3.86 -2.61
C ALA A 38 6.36 -2.97 -3.55
N LEU A 39 5.83 -2.65 -4.73
CA LEU A 39 6.49 -1.79 -5.70
C LEU A 39 6.63 -0.36 -5.19
N ALA A 40 5.57 0.22 -4.61
CA ALA A 40 5.56 1.58 -4.10
C ALA A 40 6.59 1.76 -2.97
N VAL A 41 6.64 0.82 -2.01
CA VAL A 41 7.63 0.86 -0.92
C VAL A 41 9.05 0.73 -1.45
N ASN A 42 9.27 -0.18 -2.41
CA ASN A 42 10.59 -0.34 -3.02
C ASN A 42 11.07 0.95 -3.71
N GLU A 43 10.22 1.56 -4.53
CA GLU A 43 10.56 2.81 -5.22
C GLU A 43 10.70 3.98 -4.23
N PHE A 44 9.84 4.08 -3.22
CA PHE A 44 9.93 5.12 -2.20
C PHE A 44 11.25 5.05 -1.43
N LEU A 45 11.63 3.87 -0.95
CA LEU A 45 12.91 3.67 -0.26
C LEU A 45 14.12 3.87 -1.18
N LYS A 46 13.99 3.55 -2.48
CA LYS A 46 15.02 3.81 -3.47
C LYS A 46 15.25 5.33 -3.66
N ILE A 47 14.16 6.11 -3.73
CA ILE A 47 14.23 7.57 -3.82
C ILE A 47 14.91 8.15 -2.57
N LEU A 48 14.52 7.73 -1.38
CA LEU A 48 15.13 8.19 -0.13
C LEU A 48 16.61 7.81 -0.01
N SER A 49 17.01 6.66 -0.54
CA SER A 49 18.40 6.20 -0.51
C SER A 49 19.29 6.84 -1.57
N HIS A 50 18.71 7.56 -2.54
CA HIS A 50 19.48 8.15 -3.66
C HIS A 50 20.48 9.24 -3.21
N GLY A 51 20.20 9.89 -2.06
CA GLY A 51 21.12 10.86 -1.45
C GLY A 51 22.23 10.27 -0.59
N GLY A 52 22.33 8.94 -0.48
CA GLY A 52 23.35 8.23 0.30
C GLY A 52 23.22 8.32 1.81
N GLN A 53 22.24 9.08 2.34
CA GLN A 53 22.03 9.27 3.77
C GLN A 53 21.16 8.16 4.40
N VAL A 54 20.35 7.46 3.60
CA VAL A 54 19.44 6.40 4.03
C VAL A 54 19.93 5.04 3.56
N GLN A 55 20.18 4.15 4.51
CA GLN A 55 20.68 2.78 4.29
C GLN A 55 19.74 1.76 4.94
N VAL A 56 18.49 1.68 4.48
CA VAL A 56 17.48 0.78 5.01
C VAL A 56 17.44 -0.53 4.21
N SER A 57 17.26 -1.65 4.90
CA SER A 57 17.07 -2.96 4.27
C SER A 57 15.70 -3.01 3.56
N ARG A 58 15.69 -2.73 2.24
CA ARG A 58 14.48 -2.70 1.42
C ARG A 58 13.66 -4.00 1.49
N PRO A 59 14.27 -5.22 1.32
CA PRO A 59 13.48 -6.43 1.34
C PRO A 59 12.76 -6.65 2.67
N LEU A 60 13.40 -6.28 3.79
CA LEU A 60 12.79 -6.40 5.10
C LEU A 60 11.57 -5.48 5.22
N MET A 61 11.67 -4.23 4.77
CA MET A 61 10.56 -3.29 4.79
C MET A 61 9.42 -3.71 3.86
N ILE A 62 9.72 -4.27 2.68
CA ILE A 62 8.70 -4.80 1.75
C ILE A 62 7.93 -5.94 2.40
N VAL A 63 8.60 -6.88 3.07
CA VAL A 63 7.93 -7.99 3.78
C VAL A 63 6.97 -7.47 4.85
N GLY A 64 7.42 -6.52 5.69
CA GLY A 64 6.57 -5.90 6.70
C GLY A 64 5.39 -5.14 6.11
N SER A 65 5.61 -4.45 4.99
CA SER A 65 4.57 -3.71 4.26
C SER A 65 3.51 -4.64 3.67
N CYS A 66 3.93 -5.73 3.06
CA CYS A 66 3.00 -6.76 2.54
C CYS A 66 2.21 -7.41 3.68
N TYR A 67 2.85 -7.66 4.81
CA TYR A 67 2.18 -8.19 6.00
C TYR A 67 1.11 -7.21 6.51
N LEU A 68 1.44 -5.92 6.64
CA LEU A 68 0.48 -4.91 7.11
C LEU A 68 -0.73 -4.82 6.17
N PHE A 69 -0.49 -4.75 4.86
CA PHE A 69 -1.56 -4.77 3.87
C PHE A 69 -2.45 -6.00 4.02
N PHE A 70 -1.84 -7.19 4.16
CA PHE A 70 -2.55 -8.45 4.32
C PHE A 70 -3.34 -8.51 5.64
N ALA A 71 -2.80 -7.95 6.73
CA ALA A 71 -3.49 -7.84 8.01
C ALA A 71 -4.77 -6.99 7.91
N PHE A 72 -4.72 -5.85 7.21
CA PHE A 72 -5.91 -5.03 6.93
C PHE A 72 -6.94 -5.77 6.08
N TRP A 73 -6.47 -6.50 5.05
CA TRP A 73 -7.34 -7.28 4.18
C TRP A 73 -8.05 -8.41 4.95
N LEU A 74 -7.33 -9.18 5.77
CA LEU A 74 -7.91 -10.22 6.60
C LEU A 74 -8.87 -9.67 7.65
N ASN A 75 -8.53 -8.56 8.29
CA ASN A 75 -9.42 -7.91 9.26
C ASN A 75 -10.74 -7.47 8.61
N SER A 76 -10.66 -6.90 7.40
CA SER A 76 -11.84 -6.40 6.71
C SER A 76 -12.72 -7.50 6.09
N LEU A 77 -12.13 -8.65 5.75
CA LEU A 77 -12.85 -9.74 5.07
C LEU A 77 -13.34 -10.81 6.04
N ALA A 78 -12.52 -11.17 7.04
CA ALA A 78 -12.74 -12.30 7.94
C ALA A 78 -13.09 -11.87 9.37
N GLU A 79 -13.25 -10.58 9.64
CA GLU A 79 -13.56 -10.00 10.96
C GLU A 79 -12.63 -10.52 12.09
N LEU A 80 -11.39 -10.83 11.74
CA LEU A 80 -10.40 -11.29 12.70
C LEU A 80 -10.04 -10.14 13.65
N SER A 81 -9.77 -10.49 14.92
CA SER A 81 -9.39 -9.50 15.93
C SER A 81 -8.18 -8.67 15.48
N MET A 82 -8.34 -7.36 15.52
CA MET A 82 -7.25 -6.41 15.22
C MET A 82 -5.99 -6.71 16.03
N LEU A 83 -6.13 -7.04 17.32
CA LEU A 83 -4.99 -7.33 18.18
C LEU A 83 -4.15 -8.49 17.67
N VAL A 84 -4.79 -9.57 17.22
CA VAL A 84 -4.08 -10.77 16.72
C VAL A 84 -3.28 -10.46 15.46
N LEU A 85 -3.81 -9.59 14.59
CA LEU A 85 -3.17 -9.24 13.31
C LEU A 85 -2.10 -8.14 13.45
N PHE A 86 -2.33 -7.15 14.32
CA PHE A 86 -1.44 -5.99 14.41
C PHE A 86 -0.31 -6.14 15.43
N VAL A 87 -0.47 -6.95 16.49
CA VAL A 87 0.61 -7.20 17.46
C VAL A 87 1.87 -7.79 16.81
N PRO A 88 1.80 -8.82 15.94
CA PRO A 88 2.99 -9.33 15.24
C PRO A 88 3.66 -8.27 14.37
N TYR A 89 2.89 -7.39 13.73
CA TYR A 89 3.42 -6.29 12.94
C TYR A 89 4.17 -5.26 13.80
N LEU A 90 3.61 -4.89 14.96
CA LEU A 90 4.28 -3.98 15.89
C LEU A 90 5.58 -4.58 16.42
N LEU A 91 5.59 -5.87 16.76
CA LEU A 91 6.80 -6.59 17.17
C LEU A 91 7.84 -6.62 16.03
N PHE A 92 7.41 -6.82 14.80
CA PHE A 92 8.27 -6.74 13.62
C PHE A 92 8.89 -5.36 13.46
N LEU A 93 8.10 -4.27 13.59
CA LEU A 93 8.61 -2.90 13.54
C LEU A 93 9.61 -2.64 14.66
N LEU A 94 9.28 -3.05 15.88
CA LEU A 94 10.18 -2.92 17.03
C LEU A 94 11.51 -3.64 16.77
N PHE A 95 11.46 -4.86 16.25
CA PHE A 95 12.65 -5.61 15.84
C PHE A 95 13.48 -4.85 14.80
N CYS A 96 12.83 -4.27 13.76
CA CYS A 96 13.52 -3.47 12.75
C CYS A 96 14.20 -2.24 13.36
N TYR A 97 13.53 -1.56 14.29
CA TYR A 97 14.08 -0.37 14.95
C TYR A 97 15.26 -0.72 15.86
N ILE A 98 15.14 -1.77 16.68
CA ILE A 98 16.25 -2.25 17.52
C ILE A 98 17.44 -2.65 16.65
N ARG A 99 17.21 -3.44 15.59
CA ARG A 99 18.26 -3.83 14.66
C ARG A 99 18.97 -2.63 14.06
N GLU A 100 18.25 -1.58 13.69
CA GLU A 100 18.83 -0.37 13.11
C GLU A 100 19.68 0.42 14.12
N LEU A 101 19.22 0.53 15.37
CA LEU A 101 19.97 1.21 16.44
C LEU A 101 21.31 0.52 16.77
N PHE A 102 21.37 -0.82 16.65
CA PHE A 102 22.58 -1.60 16.88
C PHE A 102 23.38 -1.85 15.59
N SER A 103 22.95 -1.32 14.45
CA SER A 103 23.70 -1.39 13.21
C SER A 103 24.83 -0.34 13.19
N ASN A 104 25.93 -0.67 12.51
CA ASN A 104 27.02 0.28 12.30
C ASN A 104 26.74 1.26 11.14
N ASN A 105 25.48 1.56 10.87
CA ASN A 105 25.09 2.53 9.84
C ASN A 105 25.45 3.96 10.27
N SER A 106 25.90 4.77 9.32
CA SER A 106 26.36 6.13 9.58
C SER A 106 25.26 7.08 10.08
N ASN A 107 24.00 6.81 9.73
CA ASN A 107 22.86 7.70 10.03
C ASN A 107 21.61 6.93 10.51
N PRO A 108 21.62 6.34 11.72
CA PRO A 108 20.50 5.52 12.18
C PRO A 108 19.19 6.30 12.32
N VAL A 109 19.24 7.59 12.71
CA VAL A 109 18.06 8.43 12.86
C VAL A 109 17.36 8.66 11.51
N PHE A 110 18.11 8.91 10.44
CA PHE A 110 17.54 9.05 9.09
C PHE A 110 16.95 7.74 8.61
N ASN A 111 17.58 6.60 8.91
CA ASN A 111 17.07 5.28 8.57
C ASN A 111 15.75 4.98 9.31
N LEU A 112 15.67 5.27 10.60
CA LEU A 112 14.42 5.15 11.38
C LEU A 112 13.31 6.05 10.81
N GLY A 113 13.65 7.30 10.47
CA GLY A 113 12.71 8.23 9.83
C GLY A 113 12.18 7.68 8.50
N ALA A 114 13.05 7.13 7.66
CA ALA A 114 12.68 6.52 6.38
C ALA A 114 11.79 5.27 6.55
N MET A 115 12.08 4.44 7.58
CA MET A 115 11.24 3.29 7.93
C MET A 115 9.84 3.73 8.34
N VAL A 116 9.71 4.67 9.29
CA VAL A 116 8.42 5.20 9.75
C VAL A 116 7.67 5.84 8.60
N LEU A 117 8.33 6.70 7.82
CA LEU A 117 7.72 7.41 6.71
C LEU A 117 7.21 6.46 5.63
N SER A 118 7.96 5.41 5.28
CA SER A 118 7.51 4.42 4.32
C SER A 118 6.23 3.70 4.76
N GLN A 119 6.14 3.34 6.04
CA GLN A 119 4.97 2.65 6.57
C GLN A 119 3.75 3.57 6.70
N THR A 120 3.94 4.80 7.19
CA THR A 120 2.81 5.73 7.43
C THR A 120 2.34 6.44 6.18
N TYR A 121 3.25 6.80 5.27
CA TYR A 121 2.91 7.58 4.07
C TYR A 121 2.53 6.70 2.87
N VAL A 122 3.16 5.53 2.72
CA VAL A 122 2.92 4.67 1.56
C VAL A 122 2.01 3.50 1.93
N VAL A 123 2.38 2.72 2.95
CA VAL A 123 1.71 1.45 3.23
C VAL A 123 0.36 1.64 3.88
N LEU A 124 0.26 2.54 4.86
CA LEU A 124 -0.99 2.75 5.60
C LEU A 124 -2.14 3.21 4.69
N PRO A 125 -1.99 4.22 3.80
CA PRO A 125 -3.06 4.59 2.88
C PRO A 125 -3.48 3.46 1.95
N LEU A 126 -2.52 2.72 1.38
CA LEU A 126 -2.81 1.56 0.52
C LEU A 126 -3.54 0.45 1.29
N SER A 127 -3.17 0.22 2.56
CA SER A 127 -3.81 -0.79 3.40
C SER A 127 -5.24 -0.39 3.80
N LEU A 128 -5.49 0.91 4.05
CA LEU A 128 -6.82 1.44 4.37
C LEU A 128 -7.82 1.28 3.24
N VAL A 129 -7.37 1.15 1.99
CA VAL A 129 -8.27 0.85 0.86
C VAL A 129 -9.03 -0.47 1.06
N ASN A 130 -8.47 -1.44 1.80
CA ASN A 130 -9.19 -2.66 2.17
C ASN A 130 -10.40 -2.37 3.07
N MET A 131 -10.26 -1.46 4.04
CA MET A 131 -11.39 -1.05 4.87
C MET A 131 -12.46 -0.34 4.05
N LEU A 132 -12.06 0.47 3.06
CA LEU A 132 -13.01 1.12 2.15
C LEU A 132 -13.73 0.11 1.24
N ALA A 133 -13.05 -0.95 0.82
CA ALA A 133 -13.62 -1.97 -0.06
C ALA A 133 -14.56 -2.95 0.67
N PHE A 134 -14.16 -3.39 1.87
CA PHE A 134 -14.81 -4.50 2.57
C PHE A 134 -15.43 -4.09 3.92
N GLY A 135 -15.28 -2.84 4.36
CA GLY A 135 -15.85 -2.35 5.60
C GLY A 135 -17.38 -2.36 5.56
N HIS A 136 -17.99 -2.66 6.70
CA HIS A 136 -19.45 -2.56 6.86
C HIS A 136 -19.79 -1.11 7.20
N TYR A 137 -20.50 -0.44 6.29
CA TYR A 137 -20.95 0.95 6.48
C TYR A 137 -22.48 1.01 6.56
N ASP A 138 -23.00 1.48 7.67
CA ASP A 138 -24.45 1.62 7.87
C ASP A 138 -25.10 2.61 6.89
N CYS A 139 -24.31 3.53 6.32
CA CYS A 139 -24.78 4.51 5.35
C CYS A 139 -24.94 3.98 3.92
N PHE A 140 -24.36 2.83 3.61
CA PHE A 140 -24.59 2.15 2.33
C PHE A 140 -25.55 0.99 2.54
N SER A 141 -26.54 0.87 1.65
CA SER A 141 -27.45 -0.27 1.68
C SER A 141 -26.64 -1.57 1.67
N ALA A 142 -27.06 -2.55 2.46
CA ALA A 142 -26.42 -3.87 2.57
C ALA A 142 -26.23 -4.62 1.23
N SER A 143 -26.77 -4.07 0.14
CA SER A 143 -26.67 -4.58 -1.24
C SER A 143 -25.57 -3.94 -2.09
N ALA A 144 -24.82 -2.95 -1.56
CA ALA A 144 -23.76 -2.32 -2.36
C ALA A 144 -22.58 -3.30 -2.54
N PRO A 145 -22.13 -3.54 -3.80
CA PRO A 145 -21.04 -4.45 -4.05
C PRO A 145 -19.71 -3.85 -3.54
N PHE A 146 -18.78 -4.70 -3.07
CA PHE A 146 -17.50 -4.29 -2.48
C PHE A 146 -16.66 -3.38 -3.37
N TYR A 147 -16.81 -3.49 -4.69
CA TYR A 147 -16.05 -2.70 -5.67
C TYR A 147 -16.58 -1.27 -5.86
N ALA A 148 -17.80 -0.95 -5.36
CA ALA A 148 -18.43 0.34 -5.62
C ALA A 148 -17.61 1.51 -5.06
N ILE A 149 -17.17 1.43 -3.80
CA ILE A 149 -16.40 2.49 -3.14
C ILE A 149 -15.01 2.64 -3.76
N PRO A 150 -14.19 1.57 -3.96
CA PRO A 150 -12.92 1.67 -4.64
C PRO A 150 -13.01 2.26 -6.04
N LEU A 151 -13.98 1.84 -6.85
CA LEU A 151 -14.17 2.39 -8.20
C LEU A 151 -14.53 3.88 -8.17
N THR A 152 -15.38 4.28 -7.25
CA THR A 152 -15.72 5.71 -7.06
C THR A 152 -14.48 6.51 -6.67
N LEU A 153 -13.65 5.99 -5.76
CA LEU A 153 -12.39 6.61 -5.38
C LEU A 153 -11.45 6.79 -6.58
N TYR A 154 -11.33 5.78 -7.45
CA TYR A 154 -10.51 5.90 -8.65
C TYR A 154 -11.00 7.00 -9.59
N VAL A 155 -12.32 7.08 -9.80
CA VAL A 155 -12.92 8.14 -10.63
C VAL A 155 -12.58 9.52 -10.06
N PHE A 156 -12.70 9.72 -8.74
CA PHE A 156 -12.34 11.00 -8.12
C PHE A 156 -10.86 11.34 -8.26
N ILE A 157 -9.96 10.38 -8.07
CA ILE A 157 -8.52 10.59 -8.25
C ILE A 157 -8.23 10.98 -9.71
N TRP A 158 -8.78 10.25 -10.68
CA TRP A 158 -8.54 10.54 -12.11
C TRP A 158 -9.13 11.87 -12.55
N LEU A 159 -10.30 12.25 -12.04
CA LEU A 159 -10.89 13.56 -12.31
C LEU A 159 -10.02 14.69 -11.73
N ASN A 160 -9.49 14.50 -10.52
CA ASN A 160 -8.59 15.47 -9.90
C ASN A 160 -7.28 15.63 -10.69
N ASP A 161 -6.68 14.51 -11.10
CA ASP A 161 -5.44 14.52 -11.87
C ASP A 161 -5.61 15.13 -13.28
N THR A 162 -6.82 15.00 -13.86
CA THR A 162 -7.12 15.57 -15.18
C THR A 162 -7.50 17.04 -15.09
N GLY A 163 -8.01 17.48 -13.94
CA GLY A 163 -8.45 18.88 -13.72
C GLY A 163 -7.36 19.80 -13.19
N ALA A 164 -6.19 19.28 -12.82
CA ALA A 164 -5.02 20.04 -12.37
C ALA A 164 -4.07 20.35 -13.54
#